data_9015c333dc3b31baecbb07c1472847bf
#
_entry.id   9015c333dc3b31baecbb07c1472847bf
#
_cell.length_a   1.000
_cell.length_b   1.000
_cell.length_c   1.000
_cell.angle_alpha   90.00
_cell.angle_beta   90.00
_cell.angle_gamma   90.00
#
_symmetry.space_group_name_H-M   'P 1'
#
loop_
_entity.id
_entity.type
_entity.pdbx_description
1 polymer ?
#
loop_
_entity_poly.entity_id
_entity_poly.type
_entity_poly.pdbx_seq_one_letter_code
_entity_poly.pdbx_strand_id
1 'polypeptide(L)'
;MTADGVEQLRKPEEKMQICSFLWVYYGFPTSCYEGRNVEEVRFTSGLKMGQNDDSEVDCACGIPDSGVGMALGYAEGKGVPYHRAISKYTPTWPRSFMPNSQKERNHVAKMKMVPVHDLIEGKRLLFVDDSIVRGTQLGETVRFLYEKIGRAHV
;
A
#
# COMPACT_ATOMS: atom_id res chain seq x y z
N MET A 1 -10.10 12.68 28.89
CA MET A 1 -9.26 11.85 29.79
C MET A 1 -8.44 12.79 30.67
N THR A 2 -8.55 12.68 31.94
CA THR A 2 -7.77 13.42 32.94
C THR A 2 -7.16 12.43 33.94
N ALA A 3 -6.32 12.89 34.87
CA ALA A 3 -5.79 12.06 35.96
C ALA A 3 -6.91 11.46 36.84
N ASP A 4 -8.09 12.09 36.86
CA ASP A 4 -9.24 11.68 37.67
C ASP A 4 -10.17 10.68 36.97
N GLY A 5 -9.89 10.33 35.70
CA GLY A 5 -10.66 9.34 34.98
C GLY A 5 -11.08 9.73 33.56
N VAL A 6 -12.08 9.03 33.07
CA VAL A 6 -12.66 9.22 31.72
C VAL A 6 -14.09 9.76 31.87
N GLU A 7 -14.32 10.93 31.29
CA GLU A 7 -15.66 11.51 31.19
C GLU A 7 -16.27 11.21 29.83
N GLN A 8 -17.47 10.70 29.80
CA GLN A 8 -18.24 10.46 28.59
C GLN A 8 -19.01 11.72 28.24
N LEU A 9 -18.55 12.43 27.18
CA LEU A 9 -19.16 13.69 26.76
C LEU A 9 -20.45 13.49 25.95
N ARG A 10 -20.56 12.34 25.25
CA ARG A 10 -21.75 11.97 24.44
C ARG A 10 -22.09 10.50 24.64
N LYS A 11 -23.35 10.19 24.76
CA LYS A 11 -23.80 8.79 24.80
C LYS A 11 -23.55 8.13 23.44
N PRO A 12 -23.13 6.85 23.39
CA PRO A 12 -23.02 6.11 22.15
C PRO A 12 -24.41 5.99 21.49
N GLU A 13 -24.42 5.92 20.19
CA GLU A 13 -25.62 5.65 19.42
C GLU A 13 -25.96 4.15 19.46
N GLU A 14 -27.23 3.80 19.24
CA GLU A 14 -27.66 2.39 19.28
C GLU A 14 -27.05 1.55 18.16
N LYS A 15 -26.73 2.18 17.03
CA LYS A 15 -26.13 1.52 15.86
C LYS A 15 -24.64 1.80 15.77
N MET A 16 -23.84 0.75 15.93
CA MET A 16 -22.38 0.85 15.72
C MET A 16 -22.08 0.95 14.22
N GLN A 17 -21.25 1.93 13.89
CA GLN A 17 -20.69 2.10 12.54
C GLN A 17 -19.19 1.83 12.60
N ILE A 18 -18.72 0.88 11.79
CA ILE A 18 -17.32 0.50 11.73
C ILE A 18 -16.72 1.02 10.44
N CYS A 19 -15.62 1.76 10.55
CA CYS A 19 -14.92 2.30 9.40
C CYS A 19 -13.98 1.24 8.82
N SER A 20 -14.12 0.92 7.53
CA SER A 20 -13.24 -0.01 6.80
C SER A 20 -11.77 0.43 6.77
N PHE A 21 -11.51 1.71 7.02
CA PHE A 21 -10.17 2.29 7.12
C PHE A 21 -9.27 1.59 8.15
N LEU A 22 -9.87 0.99 9.19
CA LEU A 22 -9.16 0.19 10.18
C LEU A 22 -8.38 -0.96 9.54
N TRP A 23 -8.97 -1.65 8.56
CA TRP A 23 -8.32 -2.76 7.87
C TRP A 23 -7.51 -2.32 6.65
N VAL A 24 -8.09 -1.43 5.85
CA VAL A 24 -7.51 -1.09 4.53
C VAL A 24 -6.22 -0.28 4.69
N TYR A 25 -6.18 0.67 5.62
CA TYR A 25 -5.06 1.62 5.75
C TYR A 25 -4.34 1.54 7.10
N TYR A 26 -5.09 1.69 8.21
CA TYR A 26 -4.51 1.97 9.51
C TYR A 26 -3.93 0.73 10.20
N GLY A 27 -4.59 -0.42 10.08
CA GLY A 27 -4.26 -1.62 10.83
C GLY A 27 -2.91 -2.22 10.49
N PHE A 28 -2.21 -2.71 11.50
CA PHE A 28 -1.03 -3.53 11.28
C PHE A 28 -1.45 -4.94 10.82
N PRO A 29 -0.71 -5.62 9.93
CA PRO A 29 -1.13 -6.90 9.34
C PRO A 29 -1.57 -7.98 10.32
N THR A 30 -0.92 -8.07 11.49
CA THR A 30 -1.28 -9.06 12.52
C THR A 30 -2.42 -8.62 13.44
N SER A 31 -2.91 -7.37 13.29
CA SER A 31 -4.02 -6.86 14.09
C SER A 31 -5.34 -7.48 13.68
N CYS A 32 -6.27 -7.54 14.65
CA CYS A 32 -7.62 -8.03 14.45
C CYS A 32 -8.61 -7.00 15.01
N TYR A 33 -9.59 -6.60 14.19
CA TYR A 33 -10.68 -5.71 14.58
C TYR A 33 -12.00 -6.43 14.30
N GLU A 34 -12.91 -6.41 15.26
CA GLU A 34 -14.23 -7.06 15.14
C GLU A 34 -14.14 -8.53 14.67
N GLY A 35 -13.17 -9.27 15.20
CA GLY A 35 -12.94 -10.66 14.86
C GLY A 35 -12.34 -10.94 13.48
N ARG A 36 -11.94 -9.88 12.73
CA ARG A 36 -11.33 -10.03 11.41
C ARG A 36 -9.90 -9.53 11.39
N ASN A 37 -9.01 -10.36 10.89
CA ASN A 37 -7.59 -10.00 10.72
C ASN A 37 -7.41 -9.01 9.57
N VAL A 38 -6.48 -8.07 9.73
CA VAL A 38 -6.19 -7.02 8.76
C VAL A 38 -5.68 -7.58 7.44
N GLU A 39 -4.71 -8.51 7.49
CA GLU A 39 -4.11 -9.07 6.27
C GLU A 39 -5.10 -9.93 5.49
N GLU A 40 -5.95 -10.70 6.19
CA GLU A 40 -7.04 -11.48 5.57
C GLU A 40 -8.03 -10.58 4.82
N VAL A 41 -8.41 -9.45 5.42
CA VAL A 41 -9.32 -8.49 4.78
C VAL A 41 -8.68 -7.86 3.56
N ARG A 42 -7.40 -7.47 3.63
CA ARG A 42 -6.66 -6.94 2.49
C ARG A 42 -6.57 -7.94 1.36
N PHE A 43 -6.17 -9.17 1.66
CA PHE A 43 -6.10 -10.25 0.68
C PHE A 43 -7.46 -10.50 0.01
N THR A 44 -8.53 -10.66 0.80
CA THR A 44 -9.89 -10.89 0.26
C THR A 44 -10.37 -9.73 -0.61
N SER A 45 -10.02 -8.49 -0.25
CA SER A 45 -10.34 -7.31 -1.04
C SER A 45 -9.62 -7.36 -2.39
N GLY A 46 -8.34 -7.65 -2.38
CA GLY A 46 -7.54 -7.83 -3.59
C GLY A 46 -8.07 -8.95 -4.49
N LEU A 47 -8.42 -10.10 -3.90
CA LEU A 47 -8.99 -11.24 -4.63
C LEU A 47 -10.23 -10.85 -5.43
N LYS A 48 -11.16 -10.15 -4.78
CA LYS A 48 -12.37 -9.65 -5.43
C LYS A 48 -12.08 -8.62 -6.53
N MET A 49 -11.10 -7.75 -6.31
CA MET A 49 -10.66 -6.79 -7.33
C MET A 49 -10.11 -7.52 -8.55
N GLY A 50 -9.21 -8.50 -8.36
CA GLY A 50 -8.64 -9.27 -9.45
C GLY A 50 -9.66 -10.08 -10.25
N GLN A 51 -10.68 -10.63 -9.57
CA GLN A 51 -11.78 -11.36 -10.22
C GLN A 51 -12.67 -10.49 -11.11
N ASN A 52 -12.76 -9.19 -10.83
CA ASN A 52 -13.63 -8.26 -11.53
C ASN A 52 -12.88 -7.28 -12.45
N ASP A 53 -11.57 -7.45 -12.60
CA ASP A 53 -10.75 -6.58 -13.45
C ASP A 53 -10.50 -7.23 -14.81
N ASP A 54 -10.81 -6.53 -15.88
CA ASP A 54 -10.63 -6.99 -17.28
C ASP A 54 -9.31 -6.50 -17.90
N SER A 55 -8.48 -5.74 -17.17
CA SER A 55 -7.23 -5.22 -17.70
C SER A 55 -6.23 -6.33 -18.03
N GLU A 56 -5.52 -6.15 -19.14
CA GLU A 56 -4.48 -7.10 -19.57
C GLU A 56 -3.15 -6.77 -18.88
N VAL A 57 -2.76 -7.58 -17.91
CA VAL A 57 -1.52 -7.43 -17.13
C VAL A 57 -0.74 -8.74 -17.09
N ASP A 58 0.57 -8.63 -17.03
CA ASP A 58 1.45 -9.79 -16.99
C ASP A 58 1.76 -10.23 -15.56
N CYS A 59 1.71 -9.31 -14.59
CA CYS A 59 1.84 -9.61 -13.18
C CYS A 59 1.30 -8.48 -12.29
N ALA A 60 0.98 -8.83 -11.05
CA ALA A 60 0.59 -7.89 -10.01
C ALA A 60 1.76 -7.62 -9.05
N CYS A 61 1.85 -6.41 -8.56
CA CYS A 61 2.89 -5.92 -7.65
C CYS A 61 2.24 -5.08 -6.54
N GLY A 62 2.70 -5.26 -5.30
CA GLY A 62 2.25 -4.41 -4.18
C GLY A 62 3.22 -3.27 -3.90
N ILE A 63 2.69 -2.09 -3.62
CA ILE A 63 3.49 -1.02 -3.03
C ILE A 63 3.81 -1.41 -1.58
N PRO A 64 5.08 -1.55 -1.22
CA PRO A 64 5.45 -1.97 0.13
C PRO A 64 5.14 -0.90 1.19
N ASP A 65 4.65 -1.24 2.38
CA ASP A 65 4.33 -2.62 2.82
C ASP A 65 2.82 -2.88 2.74
N SER A 66 1.99 -1.85 2.76
CA SER A 66 0.53 -1.89 2.93
C SER A 66 -0.21 -2.49 1.73
N GLY A 67 0.28 -2.25 0.51
CA GLY A 67 -0.32 -2.80 -0.71
C GLY A 67 -0.03 -4.29 -0.98
N VAL A 68 0.89 -4.91 -0.22
CA VAL A 68 1.34 -6.29 -0.51
C VAL A 68 0.22 -7.31 -0.35
N GLY A 69 -0.53 -7.27 0.75
CA GLY A 69 -1.61 -8.23 1.00
C GLY A 69 -2.72 -8.15 -0.06
N MET A 70 -3.10 -6.93 -0.45
CA MET A 70 -4.09 -6.73 -1.52
C MET A 70 -3.55 -7.21 -2.88
N ALA A 71 -2.27 -6.96 -3.19
CA ALA A 71 -1.66 -7.38 -4.44
C ALA A 71 -1.54 -8.91 -4.56
N LEU A 72 -1.28 -9.60 -3.46
CA LEU A 72 -1.29 -11.07 -3.42
C LEU A 72 -2.70 -11.60 -3.73
N GLY A 73 -3.71 -11.04 -3.08
CA GLY A 73 -5.11 -11.40 -3.37
C GLY A 73 -5.51 -11.08 -4.80
N TYR A 74 -5.12 -9.91 -5.32
CA TYR A 74 -5.38 -9.53 -6.71
C TYR A 74 -4.74 -10.50 -7.71
N ALA A 75 -3.48 -10.86 -7.50
CA ALA A 75 -2.77 -11.81 -8.35
C ALA A 75 -3.49 -13.15 -8.44
N GLU A 76 -3.95 -13.67 -7.29
CA GLU A 76 -4.73 -14.91 -7.22
C GLU A 76 -6.09 -14.76 -7.92
N GLY A 77 -6.82 -13.67 -7.66
CA GLY A 77 -8.13 -13.44 -8.28
C GLY A 77 -8.09 -13.25 -9.79
N LYS A 78 -7.02 -12.62 -10.30
CA LYS A 78 -6.78 -12.39 -11.71
C LYS A 78 -6.18 -13.60 -12.43
N GLY A 79 -5.54 -14.52 -11.69
CA GLY A 79 -4.80 -15.65 -12.25
C GLY A 79 -3.46 -15.25 -12.87
N VAL A 80 -2.82 -14.21 -12.37
CA VAL A 80 -1.49 -13.75 -12.81
C VAL A 80 -0.48 -13.89 -11.67
N PRO A 81 0.84 -14.00 -11.97
CA PRO A 81 1.84 -14.08 -10.91
C PRO A 81 1.95 -12.78 -10.11
N TYR A 82 2.25 -12.92 -8.81
CA TYR A 82 2.70 -11.80 -7.99
C TYR A 82 4.23 -11.65 -8.13
N HIS A 83 4.68 -10.42 -8.42
CA HIS A 83 6.11 -10.10 -8.43
C HIS A 83 6.41 -9.00 -7.41
N ARG A 84 7.47 -9.16 -6.65
CA ARG A 84 7.99 -8.10 -5.79
C ARG A 84 8.82 -7.11 -6.60
N ALA A 85 8.13 -6.35 -7.44
CA ALA A 85 8.76 -5.39 -8.36
C ALA A 85 9.45 -4.22 -7.66
N ILE A 86 9.04 -3.90 -6.43
CA ILE A 86 9.62 -2.84 -5.62
C ILE A 86 10.02 -3.42 -4.27
N SER A 87 11.25 -3.12 -3.86
CA SER A 87 11.75 -3.39 -2.51
C SER A 87 11.87 -2.09 -1.73
N LYS A 88 11.35 -2.09 -0.51
CA LYS A 88 11.51 -0.96 0.40
C LYS A 88 12.90 -1.03 1.02
N TYR A 89 13.69 0.00 0.81
CA TYR A 89 14.94 0.19 1.52
C TYR A 89 14.65 0.94 2.83
N THR A 90 14.81 0.26 3.94
CA THR A 90 14.69 0.82 5.29
C THR A 90 16.08 0.88 5.92
N PRO A 91 16.91 1.89 5.59
CA PRO A 91 18.11 2.11 6.37
C PRO A 91 17.69 2.41 7.80
N THR A 92 18.47 1.95 8.77
CA THR A 92 18.31 2.21 10.21
C THR A 92 18.62 3.68 10.54
N TRP A 93 17.97 4.60 9.86
CA TRP A 93 18.06 6.01 10.17
C TRP A 93 17.05 6.33 11.27
N PRO A 94 17.50 6.88 12.40
CA PRO A 94 16.57 7.26 13.46
C PRO A 94 15.55 8.26 12.91
N ARG A 95 14.32 8.20 13.41
CA ARG A 95 13.21 9.12 13.04
C ARG A 95 13.56 10.61 13.18
N SER A 96 14.59 10.93 13.96
CA SER A 96 15.13 12.29 14.15
C SER A 96 15.86 12.86 12.94
N PHE A 97 16.21 12.04 11.95
CA PHE A 97 16.84 12.53 10.74
C PHE A 97 15.77 12.93 9.70
N MET A 98 15.09 14.02 9.98
CA MET A 98 14.25 14.69 9.00
C MET A 98 15.11 15.68 8.23
N PRO A 99 15.32 15.49 6.92
CA PRO A 99 16.10 16.43 6.12
C PRO A 99 15.45 17.81 6.16
N ASN A 100 16.26 18.85 6.39
CA ASN A 100 15.76 20.23 6.51
C ASN A 100 15.35 20.86 5.17
N SER A 101 15.78 20.28 4.04
CA SER A 101 15.44 20.79 2.71
C SER A 101 14.46 19.89 1.95
N GLN A 102 13.62 20.49 1.10
CA GLN A 102 12.68 19.73 0.25
C GLN A 102 13.43 18.83 -0.74
N LYS A 103 14.60 19.27 -1.21
CA LYS A 103 15.45 18.52 -2.14
C LYS A 103 16.00 17.22 -1.52
N GLU A 104 16.41 17.29 -0.26
CA GLU A 104 16.87 16.12 0.49
C GLU A 104 15.73 15.18 0.84
N ARG A 105 14.55 15.72 1.19
CA ARG A 105 13.34 14.91 1.40
C ARG A 105 12.94 14.13 0.15
N ASN A 106 12.98 14.75 -1.01
CA ASN A 106 12.71 14.10 -2.29
C ASN A 106 13.77 13.02 -2.62
N HIS A 107 15.03 13.28 -2.28
CA HIS A 107 16.11 12.31 -2.47
C HIS A 107 15.95 11.09 -1.56
N VAL A 108 15.64 11.29 -0.29
CA VAL A 108 15.35 10.24 0.68
C VAL A 108 14.10 9.45 0.30
N ALA A 109 13.05 10.11 -0.23
CA ALA A 109 11.85 9.45 -0.71
C ALA A 109 12.14 8.53 -1.92
N LYS A 110 12.97 8.98 -2.86
CA LYS A 110 13.43 8.15 -4.01
C LYS A 110 14.28 6.95 -3.59
N MET A 111 15.05 7.07 -2.50
CA MET A 111 15.86 5.96 -1.98
C MET A 111 15.04 4.89 -1.23
N LYS A 112 13.80 5.20 -0.84
CA LYS A 112 12.96 4.26 -0.07
C LYS A 112 12.39 3.12 -0.89
N MET A 113 12.24 3.29 -2.18
CA MET A 113 11.66 2.29 -3.07
C MET A 113 12.65 1.96 -4.18
N VAL A 114 13.19 0.77 -4.16
CA VAL A 114 14.17 0.29 -5.14
C VAL A 114 13.48 -0.70 -6.07
N PRO A 115 13.40 -0.42 -7.39
CA PRO A 115 12.83 -1.36 -8.35
C PRO A 115 13.76 -2.55 -8.59
N VAL A 116 13.17 -3.70 -8.82
CA VAL A 116 13.87 -4.93 -9.21
C VAL A 116 13.73 -5.08 -10.72
N HIS A 117 14.72 -4.60 -11.48
CA HIS A 117 14.68 -4.50 -12.95
C HIS A 117 14.32 -5.81 -13.63
N ASP A 118 14.96 -6.91 -13.26
CA ASP A 118 14.76 -8.22 -13.88
C ASP A 118 13.33 -8.76 -13.76
N LEU A 119 12.57 -8.26 -12.78
CA LEU A 119 11.19 -8.66 -12.55
C LEU A 119 10.17 -7.83 -13.32
N ILE A 120 10.58 -6.67 -13.83
CA ILE A 120 9.66 -5.65 -14.36
C ILE A 120 9.91 -5.28 -15.83
N GLU A 121 11.13 -5.53 -16.33
CA GLU A 121 11.48 -5.16 -17.69
C GLU A 121 10.61 -5.88 -18.73
N GLY A 122 10.05 -5.11 -19.66
CA GLY A 122 9.22 -5.60 -20.74
C GLY A 122 7.83 -6.13 -20.35
N LYS A 123 7.41 -5.98 -19.08
CA LYS A 123 6.13 -6.48 -18.58
C LYS A 123 5.10 -5.36 -18.37
N ARG A 124 3.84 -5.71 -18.57
CA ARG A 124 2.70 -4.88 -18.14
C ARG A 124 2.43 -5.16 -16.67
N LEU A 125 2.77 -4.21 -15.81
CA LEU A 125 2.68 -4.32 -14.37
C LEU A 125 1.41 -3.63 -13.85
N LEU A 126 0.69 -4.30 -12.96
CA LEU A 126 -0.33 -3.67 -12.16
C LEU A 126 0.21 -3.45 -10.74
N PHE A 127 0.16 -2.22 -10.28
CA PHE A 127 0.52 -1.87 -8.91
C PHE A 127 -0.71 -1.70 -8.05
N VAL A 128 -0.70 -2.33 -6.89
CA VAL A 128 -1.76 -2.23 -5.88
C VAL A 128 -1.23 -1.46 -4.67
N ASP A 129 -1.99 -0.48 -4.24
CA ASP A 129 -1.73 0.29 -3.02
C ASP A 129 -3.00 0.37 -2.16
N ASP A 130 -2.86 0.74 -0.90
CA ASP A 130 -3.97 0.85 0.04
C ASP A 130 -4.79 2.13 -0.15
N SER A 131 -4.17 3.19 -0.64
CA SER A 131 -4.83 4.49 -0.77
C SER A 131 -4.14 5.45 -1.72
N ILE A 132 -4.93 6.33 -2.35
CA ILE A 132 -4.47 7.49 -3.10
C ILE A 132 -4.91 8.75 -2.37
N VAL A 133 -4.01 9.37 -1.58
CA VAL A 133 -4.36 10.55 -0.78
C VAL A 133 -4.22 11.85 -1.58
N ARG A 134 -3.06 12.11 -2.14
CA ARG A 134 -2.76 13.34 -2.92
C ARG A 134 -2.26 13.04 -4.33
N GLY A 135 -2.10 11.80 -4.70
CA GLY A 135 -1.56 11.38 -6.01
C GLY A 135 -0.07 11.70 -6.23
N THR A 136 0.54 12.53 -5.39
CA THR A 136 1.94 12.96 -5.58
C THR A 136 2.93 11.81 -5.51
N GLN A 137 2.80 10.94 -4.52
CA GLN A 137 3.66 9.75 -4.38
C GLN A 137 3.43 8.77 -5.51
N LEU A 138 2.17 8.55 -5.90
CA LEU A 138 1.82 7.68 -7.02
C LEU A 138 2.43 8.21 -8.32
N GLY A 139 2.24 9.50 -8.62
CA GLY A 139 2.81 10.13 -9.82
C GLY A 139 4.33 10.09 -9.87
N GLU A 140 5.01 10.29 -8.73
CA GLU A 140 6.47 10.16 -8.63
C GLU A 140 6.92 8.70 -8.81
N THR A 141 6.22 7.75 -8.21
CA THR A 141 6.53 6.32 -8.36
C THR A 141 6.33 5.86 -9.80
N VAL A 142 5.21 6.23 -10.43
CA VAL A 142 4.94 5.91 -11.84
C VAL A 142 6.00 6.52 -12.76
N ARG A 143 6.35 7.79 -12.58
CA ARG A 143 7.40 8.45 -13.37
C ARG A 143 8.75 7.77 -13.19
N PHE A 144 9.11 7.46 -11.95
CA PHE A 144 10.35 6.78 -11.63
C PHE A 144 10.43 5.39 -12.28
N LEU A 145 9.36 4.63 -12.23
CA LEU A 145 9.26 3.32 -12.87
C LEU A 145 9.34 3.46 -14.40
N TYR A 146 8.62 4.44 -14.97
CA TYR A 146 8.66 4.71 -16.40
C TYR A 146 10.06 5.06 -16.89
N GLU A 147 10.78 5.92 -16.18
CA GLU A 147 12.17 6.31 -16.49
C GLU A 147 13.16 5.13 -16.43
N LYS A 148 12.88 4.13 -15.58
CA LYS A 148 13.75 2.98 -15.37
C LYS A 148 13.38 1.76 -16.22
N ILE A 149 12.15 1.63 -16.64
CA ILE A 149 11.58 0.44 -17.29
C ILE A 149 11.27 0.69 -18.78
N GLY A 150 11.20 1.94 -19.20
CA GLY A 150 11.01 2.31 -20.61
C GLY A 150 9.57 2.28 -21.15
N ARG A 151 8.60 1.63 -20.51
CA ARG A 151 7.14 1.74 -20.77
C ARG A 151 6.35 1.16 -19.60
N ALA A 152 5.61 2.01 -18.90
CA ALA A 152 4.53 1.59 -18.02
C ALA A 152 3.19 2.07 -18.63
N HIS A 153 2.22 1.17 -18.77
CA HIS A 153 0.84 1.57 -18.96
C HIS A 153 0.19 1.72 -17.59
N VAL A 154 -0.42 2.87 -17.35
CA VAL A 154 -1.24 3.17 -16.17
C VAL A 154 -2.68 2.90 -16.53
#